data_e5a8aa7ea986a0cc44149d3d4bce6d4f
#
_entry.id   e5a8aa7ea986a0cc44149d3d4bce6d4f
#
_cell.length_a   1.000
_cell.length_b   1.000
_cell.length_c   1.000
_cell.angle_alpha   90.00
_cell.angle_beta   90.00
_cell.angle_gamma   90.00
#
_symmetry.space_group_name_H-M   'P 1'
#
loop_
_entity.id
_entity.type
_entity.pdbx_description
1 polymer ?
#
loop_
_entity_poly.entity_id
_entity_poly.type
_entity_poly.pdbx_seq_one_letter_code
_entity_poly.pdbx_strand_id
1 'polypeptide(L)'
;MGLTKRIISPTDLRQWASSIAYNEILNLINSVNNKLISQPIHNNLVYSKAISLVCEVLDKLQQAVSDYPPEEQPQRFGNKSFRRWFTWLQENAISLCSIIFHDHGTTDFSDPPISYTEALEEVAGYLTESVGNSIRIDYGTGHELAFLAFLTCLFKIKILQTQKTDPDSSTANDLLAVGLIIMPKYLTLVRLLQTTYRMEPAGSHGVWCLDDFQFVPFIWGSSQLIGCQKYDPTVISDREVAEREKDNYLLFSCIAYIYQCKTGPFEEHSHTLFGISQVPKWEKVNCGLIKMYKAEVLDKFPVVQHFLFGSLLSFDRVQHELPDNNRSFNQRECIPSNIHSIRKPVMSTNDSQQKSSQHDEHS
;
A
#
# COMPACT_ATOMS: atom_id res chain seq x y z
N MET A 1 22.02 -0.80 -13.23
CA MET A 1 22.50 -0.04 -12.02
C MET A 1 21.55 -0.39 -10.87
N GLY A 2 22.07 -1.00 -9.79
CA GLY A 2 21.21 -1.48 -8.70
C GLY A 2 20.43 -0.33 -8.02
N LEU A 3 19.36 -0.68 -7.31
CA LEU A 3 18.54 0.26 -6.53
C LEU A 3 19.37 1.01 -5.48
N THR A 4 19.20 2.32 -5.36
CA THR A 4 19.99 3.18 -4.47
C THR A 4 19.12 4.04 -3.58
N LYS A 5 19.54 4.26 -2.34
CA LYS A 5 18.91 5.18 -1.40
C LYS A 5 19.28 6.63 -1.78
N ARG A 6 18.28 7.51 -1.91
CA ARG A 6 18.48 8.92 -2.28
C ARG A 6 17.87 9.91 -1.28
N ILE A 7 16.88 9.49 -0.51
CA ILE A 7 16.27 10.30 0.56
C ILE A 7 17.07 10.05 1.83
N ILE A 8 17.92 10.99 2.21
CA ILE A 8 18.83 10.87 3.35
C ILE A 8 18.37 11.74 4.51
N SER A 9 17.73 12.88 4.21
CA SER A 9 17.30 13.86 5.19
C SER A 9 15.88 14.36 4.89
N PRO A 10 15.18 14.97 5.87
CA PRO A 10 13.87 15.59 5.63
C PRO A 10 13.86 16.67 4.53
N THR A 11 14.99 17.31 4.25
CA THR A 11 15.10 18.31 3.18
C THR A 11 14.93 17.72 1.78
N ASP A 12 15.23 16.41 1.61
CA ASP A 12 15.12 15.70 0.35
C ASP A 12 13.66 15.44 -0.05
N LEU A 13 12.72 15.55 0.90
CA LEU A 13 11.28 15.41 0.63
C LEU A 13 10.78 16.38 -0.43
N ARG A 14 11.39 17.57 -0.52
CA ARG A 14 11.04 18.56 -1.55
C ARG A 14 11.39 18.05 -2.96
N GLN A 15 12.53 17.40 -3.11
CA GLN A 15 12.92 16.78 -4.39
C GLN A 15 12.10 15.51 -4.65
N TRP A 16 11.89 14.69 -3.63
CA TRP A 16 11.04 13.51 -3.70
C TRP A 16 9.65 13.84 -4.24
N ALA A 17 8.96 14.83 -3.69
CA ALA A 17 7.61 15.24 -4.11
C ALA A 17 7.54 15.71 -5.58
N SER A 18 8.67 16.09 -6.19
CA SER A 18 8.78 16.48 -7.59
C SER A 18 9.46 15.43 -8.47
N SER A 19 9.82 14.27 -7.91
CA SER A 19 10.55 13.22 -8.63
C SER A 19 9.65 12.43 -9.60
N ILE A 20 10.28 11.80 -10.58
CA ILE A 20 9.63 10.88 -11.51
C ILE A 20 8.96 9.75 -10.71
N ALA A 21 9.68 9.13 -9.76
CA ALA A 21 9.16 8.03 -8.96
C ALA A 21 7.87 8.40 -8.19
N TYR A 22 7.86 9.54 -7.50
CA TYR A 22 6.67 10.01 -6.75
C TYR A 22 5.46 10.16 -7.67
N ASN A 23 5.66 10.86 -8.79
CA ASN A 23 4.56 11.16 -9.72
C ASN A 23 4.02 9.91 -10.42
N GLU A 24 4.89 9.00 -10.85
CA GLU A 24 4.49 7.75 -11.50
C GLU A 24 3.71 6.83 -10.55
N ILE A 25 4.18 6.68 -9.31
CA ILE A 25 3.47 5.87 -8.29
C ILE A 25 2.11 6.49 -7.94
N LEU A 26 2.06 7.81 -7.73
CA LEU A 26 0.79 8.49 -7.45
C LEU A 26 -0.18 8.40 -8.64
N ASN A 27 0.33 8.48 -9.86
CA ASN A 27 -0.46 8.29 -11.08
C ASN A 27 -1.03 6.87 -11.17
N LEU A 28 -0.24 5.84 -10.83
CA LEU A 28 -0.73 4.46 -10.78
C LEU A 28 -1.85 4.31 -9.74
N ILE A 29 -1.64 4.81 -8.51
CA ILE A 29 -2.66 4.75 -7.44
C ILE A 29 -3.97 5.36 -7.93
N ASN A 30 -3.92 6.56 -8.50
CA ASN A 30 -5.10 7.28 -8.99
C ASN A 30 -5.75 6.58 -10.20
N SER A 31 -4.94 6.04 -11.12
CA SER A 31 -5.43 5.36 -12.31
C SER A 31 -6.19 4.08 -11.96
N VAL A 32 -5.65 3.26 -11.07
CA VAL A 32 -6.33 2.07 -10.54
C VAL A 32 -7.57 2.48 -9.76
N ASN A 33 -7.47 3.48 -8.87
CA ASN A 33 -8.60 4.00 -8.12
C ASN A 33 -9.78 4.40 -9.00
N ASN A 34 -9.52 5.13 -10.08
CA ASN A 34 -10.55 5.57 -11.01
C ASN A 34 -11.19 4.42 -11.79
N LYS A 35 -10.43 3.36 -12.09
CA LYS A 35 -10.96 2.16 -12.76
C LYS A 35 -11.82 1.31 -11.85
N LEU A 36 -11.59 1.37 -10.54
CA LEU A 36 -12.32 0.60 -9.53
C LEU A 36 -13.66 1.22 -9.12
N ILE A 37 -14.00 2.42 -9.57
CA ILE A 37 -15.27 3.08 -9.20
C ILE A 37 -16.45 2.17 -9.56
N SER A 38 -17.25 1.82 -8.55
CA SER A 38 -18.44 0.95 -8.67
C SER A 38 -18.14 -0.47 -9.20
N GLN A 39 -16.89 -0.97 -9.05
CA GLN A 39 -16.48 -2.30 -9.52
C GLN A 39 -16.26 -3.26 -8.34
N PRO A 40 -17.22 -4.12 -7.99
CA PRO A 40 -16.96 -5.21 -7.05
C PRO A 40 -15.99 -6.24 -7.64
N ILE A 41 -15.40 -7.07 -6.80
CA ILE A 41 -14.60 -8.21 -7.25
C ILE A 41 -15.53 -9.19 -7.97
N HIS A 42 -15.16 -9.60 -9.19
CA HIS A 42 -15.92 -10.56 -9.98
C HIS A 42 -15.00 -11.42 -10.86
N ASN A 43 -15.48 -12.60 -11.24
CA ASN A 43 -14.67 -13.62 -11.93
C ASN A 43 -14.59 -13.45 -13.46
N ASN A 44 -15.31 -12.49 -14.05
CA ASN A 44 -15.42 -12.31 -15.52
C ASN A 44 -14.53 -11.19 -16.05
N LEU A 45 -13.41 -10.92 -15.37
CA LEU A 45 -12.49 -9.86 -15.79
C LEU A 45 -11.56 -10.37 -16.90
N VAL A 46 -11.49 -9.63 -18.00
CA VAL A 46 -10.51 -9.88 -19.08
C VAL A 46 -9.26 -9.05 -18.79
N TYR A 47 -8.12 -9.71 -18.74
CA TYR A 47 -6.82 -9.13 -18.45
C TYR A 47 -5.70 -9.81 -19.25
N SER A 48 -4.53 -9.18 -19.30
CA SER A 48 -3.38 -9.69 -20.02
C SER A 48 -2.77 -10.94 -19.34
N LYS A 49 -2.03 -11.74 -20.11
CA LYS A 49 -1.25 -12.85 -19.57
C LYS A 49 -0.27 -12.39 -18.48
N ALA A 50 0.26 -11.18 -18.58
CA ALA A 50 1.18 -10.61 -17.59
C ALA A 50 0.56 -10.57 -16.17
N ILE A 51 -0.73 -10.28 -16.03
CA ILE A 51 -1.45 -10.37 -14.74
C ILE A 51 -1.36 -11.78 -14.16
N SER A 52 -1.60 -12.82 -14.98
CA SER A 52 -1.49 -14.21 -14.53
C SER A 52 -0.07 -14.57 -14.09
N LEU A 53 0.95 -14.08 -14.82
CA LEU A 53 2.36 -14.31 -14.48
C LEU A 53 2.76 -13.61 -13.17
N VAL A 54 2.28 -12.38 -12.92
CA VAL A 54 2.47 -11.71 -11.62
C VAL A 54 1.81 -12.53 -10.50
N CYS A 55 0.60 -13.02 -10.72
CA CYS A 55 -0.08 -13.89 -9.76
C CYS A 55 0.70 -15.17 -9.50
N GLU A 56 1.27 -15.80 -10.53
CA GLU A 56 2.11 -16.99 -10.39
C GLU A 56 3.34 -16.71 -9.52
N VAL A 57 4.00 -15.55 -9.70
CA VAL A 57 5.13 -15.15 -8.86
C VAL A 57 4.68 -15.01 -7.40
N LEU A 58 3.56 -14.33 -7.14
CA LEU A 58 3.03 -14.20 -5.77
C LEU A 58 2.66 -15.56 -5.16
N ASP A 59 2.13 -16.51 -5.94
CA ASP A 59 1.85 -17.89 -5.50
C ASP A 59 3.13 -18.63 -5.11
N LYS A 60 4.19 -18.51 -5.92
CA LYS A 60 5.49 -19.11 -5.61
C LYS A 60 6.08 -18.53 -4.30
N LEU A 61 5.96 -17.23 -4.07
CA LEU A 61 6.38 -16.61 -2.81
C LEU A 61 5.57 -17.15 -1.63
N GLN A 62 4.26 -17.28 -1.79
CA GLN A 62 3.38 -17.83 -0.76
C GLN A 62 3.69 -19.30 -0.47
N GLN A 63 3.90 -20.12 -1.49
CA GLN A 63 4.22 -21.54 -1.36
C GLN A 63 5.55 -21.75 -0.63
N ALA A 64 6.55 -20.94 -0.94
CA ALA A 64 7.86 -21.00 -0.30
C ALA A 64 7.83 -20.77 1.22
N VAL A 65 6.75 -20.16 1.78
CA VAL A 65 6.62 -19.98 3.23
C VAL A 65 6.58 -21.34 3.96
N SER A 66 6.01 -22.37 3.33
CA SER A 66 5.94 -23.72 3.91
C SER A 66 7.33 -24.37 4.08
N ASP A 67 8.32 -23.98 3.25
CA ASP A 67 9.68 -24.53 3.31
C ASP A 67 10.51 -23.88 4.45
N TYR A 68 10.02 -22.80 5.01
CA TYR A 68 10.66 -22.03 6.08
C TYR A 68 9.72 -21.87 7.29
N PRO A 69 9.31 -22.97 7.95
CA PRO A 69 8.38 -22.89 9.07
C PRO A 69 8.95 -22.05 10.21
N PRO A 70 8.08 -21.42 11.02
CA PRO A 70 8.52 -20.62 12.16
C PRO A 70 9.26 -21.48 13.19
N GLU A 71 10.29 -20.91 13.83
CA GLU A 71 10.97 -21.53 14.96
C GLU A 71 10.00 -21.63 16.15
N GLU A 72 10.00 -22.78 16.85
CA GLU A 72 9.14 -23.02 18.01
C GLU A 72 9.56 -22.22 19.24
N GLN A 73 10.85 -21.83 19.32
CA GLN A 73 11.36 -21.10 20.48
C GLN A 73 10.72 -19.72 20.59
N PRO A 74 10.29 -19.28 21.79
CA PRO A 74 9.77 -17.95 22.01
C PRO A 74 10.78 -16.89 21.59
N GLN A 75 10.35 -15.95 20.76
CA GLN A 75 11.16 -14.83 20.29
C GLN A 75 10.50 -13.52 20.69
N ARG A 76 11.31 -12.54 21.08
CA ARG A 76 10.81 -11.25 21.60
C ARG A 76 10.18 -10.39 20.48
N PHE A 77 10.77 -10.42 19.28
CA PHE A 77 10.34 -9.60 18.15
C PHE A 77 10.41 -10.45 16.87
N GLY A 78 9.26 -10.70 16.28
CA GLY A 78 9.14 -11.47 15.06
C GLY A 78 9.82 -12.86 15.09
N ASN A 79 9.55 -13.70 14.13
CA ASN A 79 10.16 -15.02 14.03
C ASN A 79 11.36 -14.99 13.06
N LYS A 80 12.54 -15.42 13.53
CA LYS A 80 13.79 -15.36 12.76
C LYS A 80 13.80 -16.23 11.50
N SER A 81 12.89 -17.21 11.37
CA SER A 81 12.73 -17.98 10.15
C SER A 81 12.39 -17.11 8.94
N PHE A 82 11.78 -15.93 9.16
CA PHE A 82 11.57 -14.94 8.10
C PHE A 82 12.88 -14.56 7.40
N ARG A 83 13.99 -14.48 8.11
CA ARG A 83 15.31 -14.17 7.50
C ARG A 83 15.73 -15.22 6.50
N ARG A 84 15.47 -16.49 6.77
CA ARG A 84 15.79 -17.61 5.87
C ARG A 84 14.92 -17.55 4.61
N TRP A 85 13.62 -17.33 4.78
CA TRP A 85 12.70 -17.12 3.67
C TRP A 85 13.08 -15.90 2.83
N PHE A 86 13.44 -14.79 3.49
CA PHE A 86 13.84 -13.56 2.81
C PHE A 86 15.17 -13.73 2.03
N THR A 87 16.14 -14.46 2.60
CA THR A 87 17.39 -14.79 1.89
C THR A 87 17.09 -15.61 0.63
N TRP A 88 16.21 -16.63 0.73
CA TRP A 88 15.75 -17.37 -0.42
C TRP A 88 15.11 -16.44 -1.48
N LEU A 89 14.27 -15.50 -1.06
CA LEU A 89 13.69 -14.53 -2.00
C LEU A 89 14.78 -13.71 -2.69
N GLN A 90 15.77 -13.19 -1.95
CA GLN A 90 16.87 -12.41 -2.53
C GLN A 90 17.66 -13.20 -3.58
N GLU A 91 17.91 -14.47 -3.34
CA GLU A 91 18.63 -15.37 -4.26
C GLU A 91 17.80 -15.71 -5.51
N ASN A 92 16.47 -15.70 -5.40
CA ASN A 92 15.56 -16.12 -6.47
C ASN A 92 14.78 -14.97 -7.14
N ALA A 93 14.87 -13.73 -6.64
CA ALA A 93 14.03 -12.62 -7.08
C ALA A 93 14.14 -12.35 -8.59
N ILE A 94 15.35 -12.36 -9.15
CA ILE A 94 15.58 -12.18 -10.59
C ILE A 94 14.94 -13.30 -11.39
N SER A 95 15.13 -14.55 -10.97
CA SER A 95 14.53 -15.72 -11.62
C SER A 95 13.01 -15.70 -11.57
N LEU A 96 12.44 -15.31 -10.43
CA LEU A 96 11.00 -15.15 -10.26
C LEU A 96 10.45 -14.03 -11.15
N CYS A 97 11.08 -12.87 -11.17
CA CYS A 97 10.65 -11.76 -12.02
C CYS A 97 10.82 -12.06 -13.52
N SER A 98 11.82 -12.89 -13.91
CA SER A 98 11.99 -13.29 -15.32
C SER A 98 10.76 -14.04 -15.88
N ILE A 99 9.96 -14.68 -15.03
CA ILE A 99 8.68 -15.29 -15.41
C ILE A 99 7.73 -14.23 -16.00
N ILE A 100 7.68 -13.05 -15.38
CA ILE A 100 6.81 -11.94 -15.82
C ILE A 100 7.29 -11.36 -17.15
N PHE A 101 8.60 -11.41 -17.41
CA PHE A 101 9.24 -10.93 -18.63
C PHE A 101 9.20 -11.95 -19.79
N HIS A 102 8.61 -13.12 -19.59
CA HIS A 102 8.65 -14.26 -20.52
C HIS A 102 8.29 -13.90 -21.96
N ASP A 103 7.23 -13.12 -22.16
CA ASP A 103 6.73 -12.78 -23.50
C ASP A 103 7.50 -11.61 -24.13
N HIS A 104 8.33 -10.89 -23.37
CA HIS A 104 9.16 -9.80 -23.89
C HIS A 104 10.48 -10.30 -24.53
N GLY A 105 10.90 -11.51 -24.20
CA GLY A 105 12.22 -12.01 -24.57
C GLY A 105 13.36 -11.31 -23.78
N THR A 106 14.55 -11.26 -24.36
CA THR A 106 15.73 -10.62 -23.73
C THR A 106 16.12 -9.30 -24.42
N THR A 107 15.20 -8.70 -25.19
CA THR A 107 15.46 -7.43 -25.90
C THR A 107 15.31 -6.25 -24.94
N ASP A 108 16.14 -5.24 -25.17
CA ASP A 108 16.08 -4.00 -24.40
C ASP A 108 14.80 -3.23 -24.69
N PHE A 109 14.35 -2.45 -23.71
CA PHE A 109 13.17 -1.60 -23.83
C PHE A 109 13.55 -0.29 -24.54
N SER A 110 12.70 0.15 -25.46
CA SER A 110 12.94 1.39 -26.22
C SER A 110 12.30 2.62 -25.57
N ASP A 111 11.26 2.41 -24.76
CA ASP A 111 10.50 3.50 -24.13
C ASP A 111 9.95 3.04 -22.76
N PRO A 112 10.59 3.45 -21.68
CA PRO A 112 11.85 4.21 -21.61
C PRO A 112 13.05 3.38 -22.11
N PRO A 113 14.11 4.02 -22.60
CA PRO A 113 15.30 3.32 -23.06
C PRO A 113 16.06 2.74 -21.86
N ILE A 114 15.96 1.43 -21.66
CA ILE A 114 16.60 0.70 -20.56
C ILE A 114 16.92 -0.71 -21.02
N SER A 115 18.07 -1.25 -20.59
CA SER A 115 18.42 -2.62 -20.90
C SER A 115 17.50 -3.60 -20.19
N TYR A 116 17.27 -4.77 -20.81
CA TYR A 116 16.49 -5.85 -20.23
C TYR A 116 16.98 -6.20 -18.82
N THR A 117 18.31 -6.34 -18.64
CA THR A 117 18.90 -6.71 -17.36
C THR A 117 18.66 -5.66 -16.29
N GLU A 118 18.84 -4.37 -16.61
CA GLU A 118 18.60 -3.29 -15.64
C GLU A 118 17.12 -3.21 -15.23
N ALA A 119 16.20 -3.35 -16.18
CA ALA A 119 14.76 -3.35 -15.89
C ALA A 119 14.38 -4.53 -14.99
N LEU A 120 14.90 -5.73 -15.27
CA LEU A 120 14.65 -6.94 -14.49
C LEU A 120 15.23 -6.82 -13.07
N GLU A 121 16.46 -6.31 -12.91
CA GLU A 121 17.10 -6.07 -11.62
C GLU A 121 16.29 -5.06 -10.78
N GLU A 122 15.81 -3.98 -11.39
CA GLU A 122 15.03 -2.96 -10.70
C GLU A 122 13.67 -3.51 -10.24
N VAL A 123 12.95 -4.23 -11.11
CA VAL A 123 11.67 -4.88 -10.78
C VAL A 123 11.86 -5.92 -9.67
N ALA A 124 12.90 -6.76 -9.74
CA ALA A 124 13.20 -7.75 -8.72
C ALA A 124 13.57 -7.12 -7.38
N GLY A 125 14.27 -5.99 -7.40
CA GLY A 125 14.58 -5.22 -6.20
C GLY A 125 13.33 -4.70 -5.51
N TYR A 126 12.38 -4.10 -6.23
CA TYR A 126 11.12 -3.65 -5.62
C TYR A 126 10.24 -4.79 -5.12
N LEU A 127 10.22 -5.94 -5.81
CA LEU A 127 9.53 -7.14 -5.31
C LEU A 127 10.13 -7.58 -3.96
N THR A 128 11.45 -7.60 -3.86
CA THR A 128 12.16 -7.97 -2.62
C THR A 128 11.84 -6.99 -1.48
N GLU A 129 11.85 -5.69 -1.73
CA GLU A 129 11.53 -4.67 -0.72
C GLU A 129 10.05 -4.67 -0.32
N SER A 130 9.16 -5.29 -1.12
CA SER A 130 7.71 -5.25 -0.90
C SER A 130 7.18 -6.18 0.19
N VAL A 131 7.99 -7.08 0.72
CA VAL A 131 7.52 -8.16 1.63
C VAL A 131 7.96 -8.00 3.08
N GLY A 132 8.64 -6.93 3.42
CA GLY A 132 9.10 -6.63 4.78
C GLY A 132 10.62 -6.53 4.90
N ASN A 133 11.10 -6.28 6.11
CA ASN A 133 12.52 -6.11 6.41
C ASN A 133 13.07 -7.30 7.23
N SER A 134 14.07 -7.99 6.69
CA SER A 134 14.63 -9.20 7.32
C SER A 134 15.42 -8.93 8.61
N ILE A 135 15.92 -7.72 8.81
CA ILE A 135 16.67 -7.36 10.03
C ILE A 135 15.70 -7.09 11.17
N ARG A 136 14.72 -6.22 10.94
CA ARG A 136 13.72 -5.81 11.94
C ARG A 136 12.56 -6.80 12.08
N ILE A 137 12.32 -7.63 11.07
CA ILE A 137 11.18 -8.54 10.95
C ILE A 137 9.88 -7.73 11.12
N ASP A 138 9.76 -6.68 10.33
CA ASP A 138 8.63 -5.76 10.32
C ASP A 138 8.05 -5.59 8.91
N TYR A 139 6.80 -5.12 8.86
CA TYR A 139 6.11 -4.75 7.63
C TYR A 139 5.29 -3.49 7.87
N GLY A 140 5.11 -2.67 6.83
CA GLY A 140 4.25 -1.47 6.89
C GLY A 140 4.15 -0.78 5.54
N THR A 141 3.58 0.43 5.53
CA THR A 141 3.28 1.20 4.30
C THR A 141 4.48 1.48 3.40
N GLY A 142 5.71 1.45 3.95
CA GLY A 142 6.93 1.54 3.13
C GLY A 142 7.14 0.33 2.23
N HIS A 143 6.81 -0.87 2.71
CA HIS A 143 6.88 -2.11 1.92
C HIS A 143 5.72 -2.19 0.93
N GLU A 144 4.51 -1.75 1.31
CA GLU A 144 3.39 -1.57 0.39
C GLU A 144 3.75 -0.59 -0.73
N LEU A 145 4.45 0.52 -0.42
CA LEU A 145 4.94 1.49 -1.40
C LEU A 145 5.94 0.84 -2.38
N ALA A 146 6.81 -0.06 -1.90
CA ALA A 146 7.71 -0.82 -2.77
C ALA A 146 6.93 -1.78 -3.71
N PHE A 147 5.81 -2.37 -3.26
CA PHE A 147 4.95 -3.15 -4.14
C PHE A 147 4.29 -2.28 -5.23
N LEU A 148 3.86 -1.08 -4.88
CA LEU A 148 3.37 -0.12 -5.88
C LEU A 148 4.46 0.27 -6.87
N ALA A 149 5.71 0.44 -6.42
CA ALA A 149 6.86 0.70 -7.29
C ALA A 149 7.11 -0.47 -8.25
N PHE A 150 7.05 -1.71 -7.76
CA PHE A 150 7.11 -2.93 -8.58
C PHE A 150 6.07 -2.90 -9.70
N LEU A 151 4.80 -2.64 -9.37
CA LEU A 151 3.73 -2.55 -10.37
C LEU A 151 3.93 -1.37 -11.33
N THR A 152 4.36 -0.22 -10.81
CA THR A 152 4.62 0.98 -11.62
C THR A 152 5.70 0.70 -12.68
N CYS A 153 6.78 0.01 -12.31
CA CYS A 153 7.81 -0.41 -13.24
C CYS A 153 7.24 -1.29 -14.36
N LEU A 154 6.39 -2.26 -14.04
CA LEU A 154 5.77 -3.15 -15.04
C LEU A 154 4.88 -2.39 -16.03
N PHE A 155 4.14 -1.37 -15.58
CA PHE A 155 3.39 -0.49 -16.48
C PHE A 155 4.31 0.39 -17.31
N LYS A 156 5.36 0.92 -16.72
CA LYS A 156 6.31 1.83 -17.38
C LYS A 156 7.03 1.16 -18.55
N ILE A 157 7.43 -0.09 -18.37
CA ILE A 157 8.04 -0.89 -19.45
C ILE A 157 7.01 -1.61 -20.34
N LYS A 158 5.72 -1.34 -20.15
CA LYS A 158 4.61 -1.85 -20.96
C LYS A 158 4.42 -3.38 -20.92
N ILE A 159 4.93 -4.07 -19.90
CA ILE A 159 4.58 -5.46 -19.61
C ILE A 159 3.12 -5.53 -19.15
N LEU A 160 2.72 -4.67 -18.20
CA LEU A 160 1.32 -4.38 -17.91
C LEU A 160 0.84 -3.21 -18.77
N GLN A 161 -0.41 -3.25 -19.25
CA GLN A 161 -0.93 -2.28 -20.19
C GLN A 161 -2.24 -1.67 -19.68
N THR A 162 -2.38 -0.36 -19.85
CA THR A 162 -3.60 0.36 -19.46
C THR A 162 -4.81 -0.03 -20.31
N GLN A 163 -4.57 -0.32 -21.59
CA GLN A 163 -5.55 -0.84 -22.55
C GLN A 163 -4.80 -1.58 -23.65
N LYS A 164 -5.21 -2.79 -23.99
CA LYS A 164 -4.79 -3.47 -25.21
C LYS A 164 -5.98 -3.42 -26.18
N THR A 165 -5.87 -2.60 -27.19
CA THR A 165 -6.82 -2.58 -28.31
C THR A 165 -6.45 -3.69 -29.28
N ASP A 166 -6.97 -4.88 -29.04
CA ASP A 166 -7.02 -5.92 -30.06
C ASP A 166 -8.34 -5.74 -30.81
N PRO A 167 -8.34 -5.65 -32.15
CA PRO A 167 -9.56 -5.42 -32.92
C PRO A 167 -10.64 -6.48 -32.75
N ASP A 168 -10.26 -7.70 -32.30
CA ASP A 168 -11.11 -8.87 -32.24
C ASP A 168 -11.39 -9.41 -30.82
N SER A 169 -10.90 -8.79 -29.75
CA SER A 169 -11.14 -9.28 -28.40
C SER A 169 -11.56 -8.18 -27.42
N SER A 170 -12.35 -8.59 -26.45
CA SER A 170 -12.70 -7.80 -25.26
C SER A 170 -11.46 -7.11 -24.69
N THR A 171 -11.49 -5.77 -24.58
CA THR A 171 -10.35 -4.94 -24.17
C THR A 171 -9.83 -5.38 -22.78
N ALA A 172 -8.64 -5.95 -22.75
CA ALA A 172 -7.99 -6.30 -21.48
C ALA A 172 -7.72 -5.03 -20.66
N ASN A 173 -8.04 -5.07 -19.38
CA ASN A 173 -7.87 -3.93 -18.47
C ASN A 173 -7.00 -4.31 -17.29
N ASP A 174 -5.67 -4.16 -17.46
CA ASP A 174 -4.72 -4.53 -16.42
C ASP A 174 -4.78 -3.59 -15.20
N LEU A 175 -5.16 -2.32 -15.36
CA LEU A 175 -5.38 -1.43 -14.22
C LEU A 175 -6.49 -1.95 -13.30
N LEU A 176 -7.59 -2.41 -13.89
CA LEU A 176 -8.69 -3.00 -13.12
C LEU A 176 -8.26 -4.32 -12.47
N ALA A 177 -7.50 -5.15 -13.21
CA ALA A 177 -6.98 -6.43 -12.71
C ALA A 177 -5.96 -6.25 -11.56
N VAL A 178 -5.17 -5.18 -11.57
CA VAL A 178 -4.29 -4.85 -10.44
C VAL A 178 -5.09 -4.69 -9.15
N GLY A 179 -6.20 -3.96 -9.18
CA GLY A 179 -7.04 -3.76 -8.01
C GLY A 179 -7.85 -5.00 -7.60
N LEU A 180 -8.42 -5.72 -8.58
CA LEU A 180 -9.36 -6.81 -8.29
C LEU A 180 -8.71 -8.20 -8.16
N ILE A 181 -7.50 -8.41 -8.69
CA ILE A 181 -6.81 -9.70 -8.72
C ILE A 181 -5.46 -9.64 -8.02
N ILE A 182 -4.56 -8.74 -8.46
CA ILE A 182 -3.20 -8.71 -7.91
C ILE A 182 -3.21 -8.25 -6.45
N MET A 183 -3.93 -7.16 -6.11
CA MET A 183 -3.95 -6.64 -4.74
C MET A 183 -4.51 -7.65 -3.73
N PRO A 184 -5.65 -8.33 -3.94
CA PRO A 184 -6.11 -9.40 -3.05
C PRO A 184 -5.07 -10.51 -2.86
N LYS A 185 -4.39 -10.90 -3.94
CA LYS A 185 -3.37 -11.95 -3.89
C LYS A 185 -2.13 -11.50 -3.12
N TYR A 186 -1.68 -10.28 -3.33
CA TYR A 186 -0.60 -9.68 -2.55
C TYR A 186 -0.96 -9.58 -1.06
N LEU A 187 -2.19 -9.17 -0.72
CA LEU A 187 -2.68 -9.15 0.66
C LEU A 187 -2.64 -10.54 1.30
N THR A 188 -3.02 -11.57 0.55
CA THR A 188 -2.94 -12.96 1.03
C THR A 188 -1.50 -13.34 1.38
N LEU A 189 -0.54 -13.03 0.52
CA LEU A 189 0.89 -13.29 0.76
C LEU A 189 1.39 -12.54 2.01
N VAL A 190 1.21 -11.22 2.07
CA VAL A 190 1.79 -10.42 3.16
C VAL A 190 1.14 -10.71 4.51
N ARG A 191 -0.18 -10.99 4.54
CA ARG A 191 -0.88 -11.44 5.76
C ARG A 191 -0.38 -12.80 6.22
N LEU A 192 -0.09 -13.72 5.30
CA LEU A 192 0.55 -15.00 5.62
C LEU A 192 1.93 -14.78 6.26
N LEU A 193 2.77 -13.90 5.67
CA LEU A 193 4.08 -13.57 6.24
C LEU A 193 3.96 -12.93 7.63
N GLN A 194 3.05 -11.94 7.78
CA GLN A 194 2.79 -11.25 9.04
C GLN A 194 2.39 -12.21 10.15
N THR A 195 1.49 -13.13 9.87
CA THR A 195 0.98 -14.08 10.86
C THR A 195 1.96 -15.21 11.14
N THR A 196 2.55 -15.82 10.10
CA THR A 196 3.50 -16.94 10.24
C THR A 196 4.75 -16.52 11.01
N TYR A 197 5.29 -15.35 10.67
CA TYR A 197 6.55 -14.88 11.26
C TYR A 197 6.35 -13.84 12.37
N ARG A 198 5.10 -13.55 12.75
CA ARG A 198 4.76 -12.56 13.79
C ARG A 198 5.48 -11.25 13.55
N MET A 199 5.37 -10.74 12.33
CA MET A 199 6.03 -9.50 11.94
C MET A 199 5.43 -8.32 12.71
N GLU A 200 6.32 -7.42 13.14
CA GLU A 200 5.91 -6.19 13.83
C GLU A 200 5.44 -5.12 12.83
N PRO A 201 4.50 -4.25 13.19
CA PRO A 201 4.22 -3.06 12.41
C PRO A 201 5.46 -2.19 12.26
N ALA A 202 5.80 -1.79 11.04
CA ALA A 202 6.96 -0.95 10.78
C ALA A 202 6.77 0.47 11.33
N GLY A 203 7.79 0.96 12.05
CA GLY A 203 7.78 2.27 12.68
C GLY A 203 7.25 2.26 14.11
N SER A 204 7.57 3.32 14.86
CA SER A 204 7.19 3.46 16.28
C SER A 204 5.70 3.72 16.52
N HIS A 205 4.92 3.87 15.45
CA HIS A 205 3.52 4.21 15.50
C HIS A 205 2.80 3.47 14.37
N GLY A 206 2.18 2.34 14.66
CA GLY A 206 1.21 1.66 13.78
C GLY A 206 0.01 2.52 13.38
N VAL A 207 0.00 3.77 13.81
CA VAL A 207 -1.06 4.78 13.61
C VAL A 207 -1.16 5.29 12.17
N TRP A 208 -0.11 5.09 11.36
CA TRP A 208 -0.05 5.60 9.99
C TRP A 208 -0.67 4.65 8.97
N CYS A 209 -0.79 3.39 9.34
CA CYS A 209 -1.51 2.39 8.58
C CYS A 209 -2.92 2.25 9.17
N LEU A 210 -3.91 2.01 8.33
CA LEU A 210 -5.30 1.91 8.80
C LEU A 210 -5.55 0.63 9.60
N ASP A 211 -4.80 -0.45 9.31
CA ASP A 211 -4.87 -1.75 10.00
C ASP A 211 -3.54 -2.19 10.63
N ASP A 212 -2.63 -1.27 10.92
CA ASP A 212 -1.26 -1.43 11.38
C ASP A 212 -0.24 -1.78 10.27
N PHE A 213 -0.66 -2.26 9.11
CA PHE A 213 0.21 -2.72 8.03
C PHE A 213 -0.06 -2.09 6.66
N GLN A 214 -1.34 -1.91 6.29
CA GLN A 214 -1.78 -1.57 4.93
C GLN A 214 -2.48 -0.21 4.86
N PHE A 215 -2.48 0.40 3.68
CA PHE A 215 -3.21 1.63 3.40
C PHE A 215 -3.94 1.63 2.05
N VAL A 216 -3.26 1.23 0.97
CA VAL A 216 -3.78 1.32 -0.41
C VAL A 216 -5.04 0.47 -0.64
N PRO A 217 -5.20 -0.73 -0.04
CA PRO A 217 -6.43 -1.51 -0.19
C PRO A 217 -7.67 -0.79 0.34
N PHE A 218 -7.52 0.09 1.33
CA PHE A 218 -8.63 0.92 1.83
C PHE A 218 -8.99 2.04 0.86
N ILE A 219 -7.99 2.64 0.17
CA ILE A 219 -8.23 3.61 -0.90
C ILE A 219 -9.04 2.94 -2.01
N TRP A 220 -8.50 1.86 -2.56
CA TRP A 220 -9.10 1.16 -3.70
C TRP A 220 -10.42 0.51 -3.34
N GLY A 221 -10.55 -0.05 -2.14
CA GLY A 221 -11.81 -0.61 -1.64
C GLY A 221 -12.90 0.44 -1.42
N SER A 222 -12.54 1.64 -0.96
CA SER A 222 -13.51 2.75 -0.88
C SER A 222 -13.96 3.23 -2.26
N SER A 223 -13.09 3.17 -3.27
CA SER A 223 -13.44 3.49 -4.65
C SER A 223 -14.48 2.51 -5.22
N GLN A 224 -14.34 1.20 -4.92
CA GLN A 224 -15.31 0.19 -5.32
C GLN A 224 -16.74 0.50 -4.83
N LEU A 225 -16.85 1.18 -3.71
CA LEU A 225 -18.13 1.51 -3.06
C LEU A 225 -18.73 2.87 -3.50
N ILE A 226 -18.00 3.68 -4.29
CA ILE A 226 -18.55 4.91 -4.86
C ILE A 226 -19.76 4.57 -5.72
N GLY A 227 -20.89 5.23 -5.44
CA GLY A 227 -22.17 4.99 -6.13
C GLY A 227 -22.94 3.75 -5.65
N CYS A 228 -22.43 2.99 -4.68
CA CYS A 228 -23.14 1.87 -4.07
C CYS A 228 -24.36 2.35 -3.31
N GLN A 229 -25.54 1.83 -3.68
CA GLN A 229 -26.80 2.17 -3.00
C GLN A 229 -27.09 1.26 -1.79
N LYS A 230 -26.40 0.13 -1.69
CA LYS A 230 -26.64 -0.89 -0.65
C LYS A 230 -25.90 -0.56 0.65
N TYR A 231 -24.73 0.06 0.55
CA TYR A 231 -23.86 0.33 1.68
C TYR A 231 -23.44 1.80 1.69
N ASP A 232 -23.64 2.47 2.82
CA ASP A 232 -23.03 3.75 3.13
C ASP A 232 -21.78 3.55 4.02
N PRO A 233 -20.98 4.59 4.29
CA PRO A 233 -19.75 4.44 5.07
C PRO A 233 -19.92 3.96 6.51
N THR A 234 -21.12 4.03 7.11
CA THR A 234 -21.35 3.57 8.49
C THR A 234 -21.08 2.08 8.67
N VAL A 235 -21.21 1.30 7.59
CA VAL A 235 -20.92 -0.16 7.59
C VAL A 235 -19.44 -0.51 7.79
N ILE A 236 -18.52 0.47 7.79
CA ILE A 236 -17.10 0.23 8.07
C ILE A 236 -16.90 -0.42 9.44
N SER A 237 -17.72 -0.10 10.42
CA SER A 237 -17.68 -0.70 11.76
C SER A 237 -18.61 -1.91 11.93
N ASP A 238 -19.25 -2.38 10.87
CA ASP A 238 -20.15 -3.52 10.90
C ASP A 238 -19.42 -4.82 10.55
N ARG A 239 -19.20 -5.65 11.58
CA ARG A 239 -18.52 -6.94 11.44
C ARG A 239 -19.26 -7.92 10.53
N GLU A 240 -20.58 -7.96 10.61
CA GLU A 240 -21.40 -8.90 9.83
C GLU A 240 -21.37 -8.55 8.33
N VAL A 241 -21.43 -7.27 8.03
CA VAL A 241 -21.27 -6.78 6.64
C VAL A 241 -19.88 -7.09 6.13
N ALA A 242 -18.83 -6.81 6.93
CA ALA A 242 -17.47 -7.08 6.54
C ALA A 242 -17.23 -8.57 6.21
N GLU A 243 -17.66 -9.49 7.08
CA GLU A 243 -17.55 -10.93 6.86
C GLU A 243 -18.33 -11.43 5.64
N ARG A 244 -19.53 -10.90 5.42
CA ARG A 244 -20.37 -11.30 4.28
C ARG A 244 -19.83 -10.80 2.95
N GLU A 245 -19.20 -9.62 2.91
CA GLU A 245 -18.81 -8.94 1.69
C GLU A 245 -17.28 -8.95 1.44
N LYS A 246 -16.49 -9.60 2.29
CA LYS A 246 -15.02 -9.63 2.19
C LYS A 246 -14.48 -10.15 0.86
N ASP A 247 -15.21 -11.02 0.19
CA ASP A 247 -14.82 -11.58 -1.10
C ASP A 247 -15.27 -10.71 -2.29
N ASN A 248 -16.15 -9.73 -2.04
CA ASN A 248 -16.71 -8.83 -3.04
C ASN A 248 -16.02 -7.46 -3.08
N TYR A 249 -15.43 -7.02 -1.96
CA TYR A 249 -14.85 -5.69 -1.84
C TYR A 249 -13.55 -5.69 -1.00
N LEU A 250 -12.52 -5.06 -1.50
CA LEU A 250 -11.23 -4.91 -0.80
C LEU A 250 -11.39 -4.29 0.59
N LEU A 251 -12.22 -3.25 0.71
CA LEU A 251 -12.44 -2.59 2.00
C LEU A 251 -12.96 -3.59 3.04
N PHE A 252 -13.97 -4.36 2.69
CA PHE A 252 -14.55 -5.33 3.62
C PHE A 252 -13.61 -6.50 3.90
N SER A 253 -12.78 -6.92 2.94
CA SER A 253 -11.69 -7.86 3.19
C SER A 253 -10.71 -7.35 4.25
N CYS A 254 -10.36 -6.07 4.21
CA CYS A 254 -9.48 -5.45 5.20
C CYS A 254 -10.15 -5.31 6.56
N ILE A 255 -11.42 -4.90 6.62
CA ILE A 255 -12.17 -4.81 7.88
C ILE A 255 -12.35 -6.19 8.53
N ALA A 256 -12.70 -7.22 7.74
CA ALA A 256 -12.82 -8.59 8.24
C ALA A 256 -11.48 -9.08 8.83
N TYR A 257 -10.35 -8.78 8.17
CA TYR A 257 -9.03 -9.10 8.68
C TYR A 257 -8.70 -8.37 10.00
N ILE A 258 -9.09 -7.10 10.15
CA ILE A 258 -8.95 -6.37 11.42
C ILE A 258 -9.69 -7.10 12.54
N TYR A 259 -10.93 -7.54 12.32
CA TYR A 259 -11.71 -8.30 13.32
C TYR A 259 -11.14 -9.70 13.63
N GLN A 260 -10.32 -10.26 12.75
CA GLN A 260 -9.59 -11.50 13.02
C GLN A 260 -8.35 -11.27 13.91
N CYS A 261 -7.69 -10.12 13.74
CA CYS A 261 -6.43 -9.83 14.41
C CYS A 261 -6.59 -9.02 15.71
N LYS A 262 -7.66 -8.24 15.84
CA LYS A 262 -7.89 -7.34 16.98
C LYS A 262 -9.14 -7.74 17.75
N THR A 263 -9.09 -7.56 19.05
CA THR A 263 -10.20 -7.85 19.98
C THR A 263 -10.65 -6.57 20.66
N GLY A 264 -11.92 -6.51 21.10
CA GLY A 264 -12.51 -5.35 21.74
C GLY A 264 -13.39 -4.52 20.81
N PRO A 265 -13.91 -3.37 21.27
CA PRO A 265 -14.73 -2.47 20.47
C PRO A 265 -13.95 -1.88 19.29
N PHE A 266 -14.59 -1.82 18.11
CA PHE A 266 -13.96 -1.33 16.87
C PHE A 266 -13.44 0.11 17.01
N GLU A 267 -14.17 0.98 17.68
CA GLU A 267 -13.80 2.37 17.94
C GLU A 267 -12.53 2.54 18.79
N GLU A 268 -12.22 1.57 19.62
CA GLU A 268 -11.04 1.62 20.51
C GLU A 268 -9.75 1.21 19.76
N HIS A 269 -9.81 0.12 18.97
CA HIS A 269 -8.62 -0.39 18.29
C HIS A 269 -8.46 0.12 16.86
N SER A 270 -9.50 0.73 16.26
CA SER A 270 -9.51 1.22 14.87
C SER A 270 -10.16 2.60 14.77
N HIS A 271 -9.84 3.50 15.70
CA HIS A 271 -10.47 4.81 15.85
C HIS A 271 -10.43 5.66 14.57
N THR A 272 -9.39 5.56 13.74
CA THR A 272 -9.31 6.27 12.46
C THR A 272 -10.37 5.77 11.49
N LEU A 273 -10.52 4.45 11.33
CA LEU A 273 -11.55 3.85 10.48
C LEU A 273 -12.95 4.12 11.03
N PHE A 274 -13.11 4.09 12.36
CA PHE A 274 -14.36 4.48 12.99
C PHE A 274 -14.71 5.95 12.71
N GLY A 275 -13.73 6.87 12.77
CA GLY A 275 -13.94 8.27 12.36
C GLY A 275 -14.33 8.40 10.87
N ILE A 276 -13.73 7.58 10.00
CA ILE A 276 -14.05 7.54 8.57
C ILE A 276 -15.48 7.03 8.34
N SER A 277 -16.00 6.10 9.16
CA SER A 277 -17.38 5.61 9.05
C SER A 277 -18.43 6.70 9.25
N GLN A 278 -18.08 7.81 9.91
CA GLN A 278 -18.98 8.94 10.12
C GLN A 278 -19.05 9.91 8.91
N VAL A 279 -18.26 9.66 7.86
CA VAL A 279 -18.28 10.46 6.64
C VAL A 279 -19.49 10.07 5.79
N PRO A 280 -20.32 11.01 5.28
CA PRO A 280 -21.64 10.68 4.75
C PRO A 280 -21.64 10.01 3.36
N LYS A 281 -20.52 10.03 2.62
CA LYS A 281 -20.45 9.53 1.24
C LYS A 281 -19.10 8.91 0.91
N TRP A 282 -19.10 7.84 0.12
CA TRP A 282 -17.89 7.14 -0.31
C TRP A 282 -16.94 8.01 -1.13
N GLU A 283 -17.43 8.95 -1.92
CA GLU A 283 -16.59 9.90 -2.66
C GLU A 283 -15.75 10.76 -1.72
N LYS A 284 -16.30 11.18 -0.59
CA LYS A 284 -15.58 11.93 0.44
C LYS A 284 -14.58 11.04 1.19
N VAL A 285 -14.96 9.81 1.51
CA VAL A 285 -14.08 8.81 2.12
C VAL A 285 -12.87 8.57 1.21
N ASN A 286 -13.09 8.24 -0.05
CA ASN A 286 -12.04 7.95 -1.01
C ASN A 286 -11.08 9.14 -1.21
N CYS A 287 -11.62 10.32 -1.45
CA CYS A 287 -10.82 11.55 -1.57
C CYS A 287 -10.02 11.85 -0.29
N GLY A 288 -10.63 11.64 0.89
CA GLY A 288 -9.98 11.79 2.19
C GLY A 288 -8.82 10.82 2.38
N LEU A 289 -9.01 9.54 2.03
CA LEU A 289 -7.99 8.50 2.13
C LEU A 289 -6.80 8.78 1.20
N ILE A 290 -7.02 9.23 -0.04
CA ILE A 290 -5.94 9.62 -0.96
C ILE A 290 -5.12 10.78 -0.38
N LYS A 291 -5.78 11.80 0.18
CA LYS A 291 -5.10 12.93 0.84
C LYS A 291 -4.30 12.47 2.06
N MET A 292 -4.89 11.58 2.87
CA MET A 292 -4.23 11.01 4.04
C MET A 292 -3.01 10.16 3.63
N TYR A 293 -3.10 9.34 2.58
CA TYR A 293 -1.97 8.57 2.07
C TYR A 293 -0.80 9.45 1.64
N LYS A 294 -1.08 10.55 0.93
CA LYS A 294 -0.05 11.52 0.60
C LYS A 294 0.62 12.09 1.85
N ALA A 295 -0.16 12.59 2.80
CA ALA A 295 0.37 13.24 4.00
C ALA A 295 1.08 12.27 4.96
N GLU A 296 0.57 11.03 5.10
CA GLU A 296 1.01 10.09 6.13
C GLU A 296 1.96 9.00 5.60
N VAL A 297 2.04 8.82 4.29
CA VAL A 297 2.93 7.84 3.66
C VAL A 297 3.94 8.54 2.74
N LEU A 298 3.47 9.19 1.66
CA LEU A 298 4.37 9.74 0.64
C LEU A 298 5.18 10.95 1.14
N ASP A 299 4.59 11.80 1.99
CA ASP A 299 5.25 13.01 2.50
C ASP A 299 5.89 12.79 3.89
N LYS A 300 5.91 11.53 4.40
CA LYS A 300 6.51 11.19 5.70
C LYS A 300 7.93 10.68 5.55
N PHE A 301 8.90 11.48 5.99
CA PHE A 301 10.31 11.10 5.97
C PHE A 301 10.59 9.72 6.60
N PRO A 302 10.05 9.36 7.80
CA PRO A 302 10.28 8.04 8.39
C PRO A 302 9.85 6.86 7.50
N VAL A 303 8.89 7.05 6.61
CA VAL A 303 8.44 6.03 5.65
C VAL A 303 9.35 6.03 4.42
N VAL A 304 9.41 7.16 3.71
CA VAL A 304 10.05 7.23 2.39
C VAL A 304 11.57 7.26 2.42
N GLN A 305 12.21 7.51 3.58
CA GLN A 305 13.67 7.42 3.72
C GLN A 305 14.24 6.03 3.36
N HIS A 306 13.40 5.00 3.35
CA HIS A 306 13.78 3.63 2.98
C HIS A 306 13.51 3.30 1.51
N PHE A 307 12.80 4.17 0.80
CA PHE A 307 12.51 3.98 -0.61
C PHE A 307 13.79 4.04 -1.44
N LEU A 308 13.94 3.09 -2.35
CA LEU A 308 15.08 2.96 -3.23
C LEU A 308 14.73 3.42 -4.64
N PHE A 309 15.70 3.96 -5.35
CA PHE A 309 15.54 4.53 -6.69
C PHE A 309 16.40 3.80 -7.71
N GLY A 310 15.85 3.58 -8.88
CA GLY A 310 16.53 3.00 -10.04
C GLY A 310 16.43 3.88 -11.28
N SER A 311 16.62 3.28 -12.44
CA SER A 311 16.51 3.95 -13.73
C SER A 311 15.05 4.16 -14.16
N LEU A 312 14.16 3.22 -13.83
CA LEU A 312 12.72 3.33 -14.12
C LEU A 312 12.06 4.34 -13.19
N LEU A 313 12.28 4.21 -11.89
CA LEU A 313 11.74 5.13 -10.90
C LEU A 313 12.86 6.01 -10.34
N SER A 314 13.22 7.03 -11.13
CA SER A 314 14.29 7.96 -10.82
C SER A 314 13.89 8.99 -9.76
N PHE A 315 14.90 9.43 -8.96
CA PHE A 315 14.79 10.57 -8.05
C PHE A 315 14.87 11.92 -8.77
N ASP A 316 15.14 11.91 -10.09
CA ASP A 316 15.21 13.12 -10.90
C ASP A 316 13.83 13.79 -10.98
N ARG A 317 13.86 15.11 -11.12
CA ARG A 317 12.63 15.89 -11.25
C ARG A 317 11.95 15.61 -12.58
N VAL A 318 10.63 15.58 -12.56
CA VAL A 318 9.84 15.62 -13.80
C VAL A 318 10.22 16.89 -14.57
N GLN A 319 10.74 16.72 -15.79
CA GLN A 319 10.95 17.85 -16.68
C GLN A 319 9.57 18.32 -17.15
N HIS A 320 9.11 19.47 -16.65
CA HIS A 320 7.97 20.13 -17.24
C HIS A 320 8.41 20.64 -18.62
N GLU A 321 8.05 19.97 -19.67
CA GLU A 321 7.94 20.65 -20.97
C GLU A 321 7.00 21.82 -20.74
N LEU A 322 7.46 23.03 -21.04
CA LEU A 322 6.63 24.25 -20.97
C LEU A 322 5.32 23.95 -21.71
N PRO A 323 4.15 24.15 -21.12
CA PRO A 323 2.91 23.78 -21.75
C PRO A 323 2.76 24.56 -23.07
N ASP A 324 2.63 23.83 -24.18
CA ASP A 324 1.98 24.34 -25.35
C ASP A 324 0.60 24.88 -24.91
N ASN A 325 0.39 26.16 -25.11
CA ASN A 325 -0.78 26.91 -24.66
C ASN A 325 -2.07 26.43 -25.36
N ASN A 326 -2.53 25.22 -25.14
CA ASN A 326 -3.89 24.78 -25.52
C ASN A 326 -4.23 23.38 -25.01
N ARG A 327 -4.31 23.16 -23.69
CA ARG A 327 -5.16 22.09 -23.12
C ARG A 327 -5.60 22.49 -21.71
N SER A 328 -6.80 23.00 -21.61
CA SER A 328 -7.50 23.20 -20.36
C SER A 328 -7.81 21.85 -19.71
N PHE A 329 -7.06 21.47 -18.68
CA PHE A 329 -7.39 20.36 -17.81
C PHE A 329 -8.47 20.81 -16.83
N ASN A 330 -9.69 20.32 -17.00
CA ASN A 330 -10.73 20.41 -15.99
C ASN A 330 -10.37 19.51 -14.79
N GLN A 331 -9.55 20.03 -13.89
CA GLN A 331 -9.50 19.52 -12.52
C GLN A 331 -10.78 19.99 -11.81
N ARG A 332 -11.72 19.06 -11.62
CA ARG A 332 -12.76 19.26 -10.60
C ARG A 332 -12.06 19.21 -9.25
N GLU A 333 -11.68 20.37 -8.77
CA GLU A 333 -11.16 20.56 -7.41
C GLU A 333 -12.19 20.08 -6.40
N CYS A 334 -11.85 19.07 -5.62
CA CYS A 334 -12.54 18.78 -4.37
C CYS A 334 -12.28 19.94 -3.41
N ILE A 335 -13.22 20.88 -3.30
CA ILE A 335 -13.15 22.00 -2.38
C ILE A 335 -13.14 21.45 -0.95
N PRO A 336 -12.16 21.76 -0.11
CA PRO A 336 -12.10 21.28 1.26
C PRO A 336 -13.07 22.06 2.14
N SER A 337 -14.13 21.43 2.62
CA SER A 337 -14.86 21.93 3.79
C SER A 337 -14.20 21.35 5.05
N ASN A 338 -13.50 22.21 5.78
CA ASN A 338 -13.11 22.16 7.20
C ASN A 338 -13.17 20.81 7.92
N ILE A 339 -12.06 20.05 7.90
CA ILE A 339 -11.75 19.07 8.93
C ILE A 339 -10.66 19.70 9.83
N HIS A 340 -11.02 20.80 10.50
CA HIS A 340 -10.20 21.38 11.57
C HIS A 340 -11.07 21.48 12.82
N SER A 341 -11.40 20.33 13.45
CA SER A 341 -11.75 20.29 14.88
C SER A 341 -11.95 18.84 15.38
N ILE A 342 -10.92 18.00 15.30
CA ILE A 342 -10.82 16.90 16.25
C ILE A 342 -9.80 17.37 17.28
N ARG A 343 -10.30 18.01 18.35
CA ARG A 343 -9.50 18.41 19.51
C ARG A 343 -8.86 17.16 20.12
N LYS A 344 -7.53 17.20 20.30
CA LYS A 344 -6.81 16.27 21.17
C LYS A 344 -7.46 16.27 22.54
N PRO A 345 -7.64 15.14 23.22
CA PRO A 345 -8.03 15.14 24.62
C PRO A 345 -6.89 15.77 25.43
N VAL A 346 -7.22 16.86 26.13
CA VAL A 346 -6.35 17.48 27.11
C VAL A 346 -6.29 16.58 28.32
N MET A 347 -5.13 15.96 28.60
CA MET A 347 -4.86 15.38 29.90
C MET A 347 -4.83 16.50 30.94
N SER A 348 -5.82 16.53 31.80
CA SER A 348 -5.81 17.39 32.98
C SER A 348 -4.84 16.81 34.01
N THR A 349 -3.70 17.47 34.19
CA THR A 349 -2.85 17.30 35.35
C THR A 349 -3.50 18.02 36.51
N ASN A 350 -4.08 17.29 37.43
CA ASN A 350 -4.46 17.81 38.74
C ASN A 350 -3.23 17.77 39.66
N ASP A 351 -2.55 18.89 39.74
CA ASP A 351 -1.62 19.20 40.85
C ASP A 351 -2.43 19.57 42.07
N SER A 352 -2.52 18.67 43.03
CA SER A 352 -3.02 18.97 44.37
C SER A 352 -1.85 19.37 45.25
N GLN A 353 -1.62 20.66 45.40
CA GLN A 353 -0.85 21.19 46.51
C GLN A 353 -1.66 21.06 47.78
N GLN A 354 -1.21 20.22 48.74
CA GLN A 354 -1.60 20.34 50.11
C GLN A 354 -0.53 21.09 50.92
N LYS A 355 -0.93 22.27 51.37
CA LYS A 355 -0.21 23.06 52.37
C LYS A 355 -0.29 22.43 53.74
N SER A 356 0.86 22.40 54.41
CA SER A 356 1.05 22.19 55.84
C SER A 356 0.33 23.22 56.70
N SER A 357 -0.34 22.76 57.77
CA SER A 357 -0.47 23.60 59.00
C SER A 357 -0.42 22.70 60.19
N GLN A 358 0.48 23.05 61.06
CA GLN A 358 0.70 22.54 62.43
C GLN A 358 -0.56 22.69 63.29
N HIS A 359 -0.77 21.80 64.22
CA HIS A 359 -0.99 22.14 65.61
C HIS A 359 -0.89 20.92 66.53
N ASP A 360 -0.27 21.18 67.62
CA ASP A 360 0.12 20.47 68.76
C ASP A 360 -1.02 19.74 69.54
N GLU A 361 -0.53 18.82 70.41
CA GLU A 361 -0.89 18.56 71.79
C GLU A 361 -1.74 17.29 72.14
N HIS A 362 -1.08 16.53 73.03
CA HIS A 362 -1.54 15.75 74.19
C HIS A 362 -2.22 14.38 73.99
N SER A 363 -1.53 13.44 74.43
CA SER A 363 -1.52 12.41 75.51
C SER A 363 -1.07 11.11 74.99
#